data_dd1fb1c43fe7b37442276fa5558d5acb
#
_entry.id   dd1fb1c43fe7b37442276fa5558d5acb
#
_cell.length_a   1.000
_cell.length_b   1.000
_cell.length_c   1.000
_cell.angle_alpha   90.00
_cell.angle_beta   90.00
_cell.angle_gamma   90.00
#
_symmetry.space_group_name_H-M   'P 1'
#
loop_
_entity.id
_entity.type
_entity.pdbx_description
1 polymer ?
#
loop_
_entity_poly.entity_id
_entity_poly.type
_entity_poly.pdbx_seq_one_letter_code
_entity_poly.pdbx_strand_id
1 'polypeptide(L)'
;MKKLLLVLALLALARPVWAQGLAPDDAGDPAKAKPGVLSQVGIDQHLNQQVPLHLVFNDESGREVQLGEFFGKRPVILAMVYYECPMLCTQVLNGLVSALGVINFDVGREFDVVAVSINPKETPALAAQKKQVYVDRYKRPQSAAGWHFLTGKEENIKQLAAAVGFRYAFDPAIQQYAHGAGVELLTPKGVIAKYFYGIEFSARDIRFGVIEASDERIGTPIDDVLLLCYHYDPSTGKYGAIALDAVRIGAVATMLALGTFLFVSLRKERAGH
;
A
#
# COMPACT_ATOMS: atom_id res chain seq x y z
N MET A 1 53.01 -24.55 -5.54
CA MET A 1 52.68 -24.78 -4.12
C MET A 1 52.35 -23.47 -3.37
N LYS A 2 53.22 -22.43 -3.39
CA LYS A 2 52.95 -21.17 -2.67
C LYS A 2 51.65 -20.45 -3.05
N LYS A 3 51.25 -20.43 -4.38
CA LYS A 3 50.03 -19.81 -4.84
C LYS A 3 48.73 -20.56 -4.46
N LEU A 4 48.82 -21.91 -4.27
CA LEU A 4 47.70 -22.71 -3.82
C LEU A 4 47.44 -22.53 -2.32
N LEU A 5 48.49 -22.34 -1.52
CA LEU A 5 48.41 -22.03 -0.10
C LEU A 5 47.79 -20.64 0.16
N LEU A 6 48.04 -19.67 -0.73
CA LEU A 6 47.45 -18.32 -0.63
C LEU A 6 45.95 -18.33 -0.90
N VAL A 7 45.47 -19.11 -1.87
CA VAL A 7 44.05 -19.29 -2.17
C VAL A 7 43.33 -20.03 -1.05
N LEU A 8 43.94 -21.04 -0.47
CA LEU A 8 43.41 -21.76 0.69
C LEU A 8 43.36 -20.88 1.95
N ALA A 9 44.36 -20.01 2.13
CA ALA A 9 44.38 -19.04 3.24
C ALA A 9 43.29 -17.97 3.09
N LEU A 10 43.02 -17.50 1.86
CA LEU A 10 41.92 -16.56 1.57
C LEU A 10 40.54 -17.20 1.76
N LEU A 11 40.39 -18.48 1.42
CA LEU A 11 39.16 -19.26 1.68
C LEU A 11 38.94 -19.55 3.16
N ALA A 12 40.02 -19.71 3.94
CA ALA A 12 39.95 -19.91 5.38
C ALA A 12 39.64 -18.61 6.16
N LEU A 13 39.95 -17.45 5.59
CA LEU A 13 39.61 -16.14 6.14
C LEU A 13 38.15 -15.72 5.80
N ALA A 14 37.56 -16.36 4.82
CA ALA A 14 36.12 -16.31 4.61
C ALA A 14 35.43 -17.13 5.70
N ARG A 15 35.50 -16.68 6.96
CA ARG A 15 34.62 -17.19 8.01
C ARG A 15 33.21 -17.06 7.47
N PRO A 16 32.40 -18.13 7.47
CA PRO A 16 31.02 -18.03 7.02
C PRO A 16 30.37 -16.98 7.91
N VAL A 17 29.91 -15.90 7.29
CA VAL A 17 29.08 -14.84 7.89
C VAL A 17 27.78 -15.43 8.50
N TRP A 18 27.62 -16.72 8.37
CA TRP A 18 26.57 -17.55 8.97
C TRP A 18 26.66 -17.68 10.49
N ALA A 19 27.80 -17.37 11.11
CA ALA A 19 27.99 -17.53 12.55
C ALA A 19 27.65 -16.30 13.39
N GLN A 20 27.33 -15.17 12.76
CA GLN A 20 26.66 -14.07 13.47
C GLN A 20 25.18 -14.24 13.26
N GLY A 21 24.61 -15.05 14.14
CA GLY A 21 23.22 -15.44 14.25
C GLY A 21 22.25 -14.42 13.72
N LEU A 22 21.62 -14.75 12.59
CA LEU A 22 20.20 -14.51 12.50
C LEU A 22 19.57 -15.51 13.48
N ALA A 23 19.63 -15.19 14.79
CA ALA A 23 18.65 -15.70 15.70
C ALA A 23 17.29 -15.45 15.04
N PRO A 24 16.35 -16.42 15.06
CA PRO A 24 14.99 -16.14 14.66
C PRO A 24 14.61 -14.86 15.39
N ASP A 25 14.03 -13.89 14.65
CA ASP A 25 13.60 -12.64 15.24
C ASP A 25 12.67 -12.98 16.41
N ASP A 26 13.26 -13.04 17.60
CA ASP A 26 12.56 -13.42 18.81
C ASP A 26 11.39 -12.47 19.00
N ALA A 27 10.22 -13.06 19.14
CA ALA A 27 8.97 -12.39 19.48
C ALA A 27 9.03 -11.64 20.83
N GLY A 28 10.21 -11.39 21.36
CA GLY A 28 10.48 -10.79 22.66
C GLY A 28 11.27 -9.49 22.67
N ASP A 29 11.68 -8.94 21.51
CA ASP A 29 12.35 -7.63 21.48
C ASP A 29 11.33 -6.49 21.69
N PRO A 30 11.37 -5.79 22.83
CA PRO A 30 10.42 -4.70 23.12
C PRO A 30 10.49 -3.56 22.08
N ALA A 31 11.65 -3.42 21.38
CA ALA A 31 11.81 -2.44 20.32
C ALA A 31 11.07 -2.83 19.03
N LYS A 32 10.69 -4.10 18.89
CA LYS A 32 9.93 -4.64 17.74
C LYS A 32 8.45 -4.83 18.03
N ALA A 33 8.03 -4.77 19.28
CA ALA A 33 6.63 -4.87 19.64
C ALA A 33 5.89 -3.60 19.20
N LYS A 34 4.92 -3.74 18.30
CA LYS A 34 3.97 -2.65 18.04
C LYS A 34 3.26 -2.33 19.36
N PRO A 35 3.15 -1.05 19.78
CA PRO A 35 2.30 -0.67 20.90
C PRO A 35 0.90 -1.26 20.72
N GLY A 36 0.25 -1.70 21.81
CA GLY A 36 -0.95 -2.54 21.78
C GLY A 36 -2.05 -2.17 20.78
N VAL A 37 -2.35 -0.87 20.59
CA VAL A 37 -3.33 -0.39 19.60
C VAL A 37 -2.82 -0.56 18.16
N LEU A 38 -1.54 -0.30 17.91
CA LEU A 38 -0.96 -0.39 16.57
C LEU A 38 -0.83 -1.83 16.03
N SER A 39 -0.89 -2.84 16.91
CA SER A 39 -0.94 -4.24 16.47
C SER A 39 -2.23 -4.59 15.72
N GLN A 40 -3.30 -3.84 15.95
CA GLN A 40 -4.61 -4.02 15.35
C GLN A 40 -4.79 -3.23 14.05
N VAL A 41 -3.81 -2.41 13.67
CA VAL A 41 -3.88 -1.48 12.54
C VAL A 41 -3.16 -2.06 11.32
N GLY A 42 -3.77 -1.92 10.14
CA GLY A 42 -3.17 -2.36 8.89
C GLY A 42 -4.13 -2.26 7.70
N ILE A 43 -3.65 -2.64 6.54
CA ILE A 43 -4.45 -2.80 5.33
C ILE A 43 -4.09 -4.18 4.76
N ASP A 44 -5.05 -5.10 4.79
CA ASP A 44 -4.92 -6.44 4.22
C ASP A 44 -5.51 -6.41 2.81
N GLN A 45 -4.83 -7.00 1.82
CA GLN A 45 -5.31 -6.94 0.44
C GLN A 45 -6.44 -7.93 0.19
N HIS A 46 -7.56 -7.43 -0.27
CA HIS A 46 -8.72 -8.21 -0.70
C HIS A 46 -8.99 -8.01 -2.20
N LEU A 47 -7.94 -8.12 -3.02
CA LEU A 47 -8.06 -7.99 -4.47
C LEU A 47 -9.10 -8.96 -5.04
N ASN A 48 -9.77 -8.54 -6.11
CA ASN A 48 -10.85 -9.29 -6.76
C ASN A 48 -12.14 -9.47 -5.92
N GLN A 49 -12.21 -8.94 -4.71
CA GLN A 49 -13.43 -8.97 -3.93
C GLN A 49 -14.30 -7.74 -4.20
N GLN A 50 -15.60 -7.94 -4.25
CA GLN A 50 -16.56 -6.85 -4.41
C GLN A 50 -16.94 -6.29 -3.03
N VAL A 51 -16.93 -4.96 -2.92
CA VAL A 51 -17.42 -4.30 -1.71
C VAL A 51 -18.96 -4.38 -1.61
N PRO A 52 -19.52 -4.37 -0.40
CA PRO A 52 -20.97 -4.47 -0.21
C PRO A 52 -21.68 -3.17 -0.61
N LEU A 53 -22.14 -3.10 -1.86
CA LEU A 53 -22.75 -1.91 -2.47
C LEU A 53 -24.07 -1.45 -1.83
N HIS A 54 -24.72 -2.33 -1.05
CA HIS A 54 -25.98 -2.04 -0.35
C HIS A 54 -25.81 -1.28 0.97
N LEU A 55 -24.59 -1.07 1.42
CA LEU A 55 -24.33 -0.33 2.67
C LEU A 55 -24.81 1.10 2.57
N VAL A 56 -25.45 1.58 3.63
CA VAL A 56 -26.06 2.90 3.71
C VAL A 56 -25.19 3.87 4.49
N PHE A 57 -24.98 5.04 3.90
CA PHE A 57 -24.21 6.15 4.48
C PHE A 57 -25.03 7.45 4.37
N ASN A 58 -24.55 8.51 4.99
CA ASN A 58 -25.04 9.86 4.74
C ASN A 58 -24.03 10.61 3.86
N ASP A 59 -24.50 11.23 2.79
CA ASP A 59 -23.67 12.12 2.00
C ASP A 59 -23.45 13.47 2.72
N GLU A 60 -22.65 14.32 2.13
CA GLU A 60 -22.32 15.64 2.68
C GLU A 60 -23.52 16.60 2.76
N SER A 61 -24.66 16.28 2.13
CA SER A 61 -25.91 17.02 2.29
C SER A 61 -26.80 16.47 3.42
N GLY A 62 -26.40 15.34 4.01
CA GLY A 62 -27.18 14.62 5.01
C GLY A 62 -28.20 13.65 4.44
N ARG A 63 -28.22 13.42 3.12
CA ARG A 63 -29.10 12.46 2.47
C ARG A 63 -28.58 11.04 2.70
N GLU A 64 -29.47 10.12 3.07
CA GLU A 64 -29.14 8.69 3.06
C GLU A 64 -28.92 8.21 1.63
N VAL A 65 -27.77 7.54 1.41
CA VAL A 65 -27.34 7.01 0.13
C VAL A 65 -26.83 5.59 0.28
N GLN A 66 -27.08 4.75 -0.71
CA GLN A 66 -26.37 3.46 -0.79
C GLN A 66 -24.99 3.66 -1.40
N LEU A 67 -23.99 2.94 -0.92
CA LEU A 67 -22.62 2.98 -1.46
C LEU A 67 -22.63 2.71 -2.98
N GLY A 68 -23.52 1.85 -3.47
CA GLY A 68 -23.69 1.53 -4.87
C GLY A 68 -24.05 2.70 -5.78
N GLU A 69 -24.60 3.80 -5.25
CA GLU A 69 -24.95 4.98 -6.06
C GLU A 69 -23.72 5.65 -6.70
N PHE A 70 -22.53 5.44 -6.13
CA PHE A 70 -21.27 5.98 -6.62
C PHE A 70 -20.56 5.09 -7.65
N PHE A 71 -21.14 3.94 -7.96
CA PHE A 71 -20.59 2.94 -8.89
C PHE A 71 -21.41 2.82 -10.19
N GLY A 72 -20.99 1.96 -11.10
CA GLY A 72 -21.69 1.63 -12.34
C GLY A 72 -21.24 2.42 -13.57
N LYS A 73 -20.58 3.56 -13.41
CA LYS A 73 -20.16 4.41 -14.55
C LYS A 73 -18.66 4.44 -14.76
N ARG A 74 -17.90 4.53 -13.70
CA ARG A 74 -16.44 4.73 -13.73
C ARG A 74 -15.79 4.15 -12.48
N PRO A 75 -14.46 3.95 -12.47
CA PRO A 75 -13.73 3.54 -11.29
C PRO A 75 -13.90 4.53 -10.13
N VAL A 76 -13.74 4.02 -8.94
CA VAL A 76 -13.83 4.79 -7.70
C VAL A 76 -12.53 4.65 -6.92
N ILE A 77 -11.93 5.77 -6.53
CA ILE A 77 -10.89 5.79 -5.51
C ILE A 77 -11.59 5.94 -4.16
N LEU A 78 -11.54 4.89 -3.35
CA LEU A 78 -12.09 4.85 -2.00
C LEU A 78 -10.99 5.22 -1.00
N ALA A 79 -11.31 6.09 -0.05
CA ALA A 79 -10.42 6.45 1.05
C ALA A 79 -11.16 6.29 2.39
N MET A 80 -10.70 5.35 3.21
CA MET A 80 -11.17 5.22 4.60
C MET A 80 -10.39 6.19 5.47
N VAL A 81 -11.04 7.23 5.95
CA VAL A 81 -10.40 8.36 6.65
C VAL A 81 -11.20 8.78 7.87
N TYR A 82 -10.69 9.74 8.61
CA TYR A 82 -11.33 10.35 9.75
C TYR A 82 -11.13 11.86 9.65
N TYR A 83 -12.24 12.60 9.51
CA TYR A 83 -12.20 14.00 9.06
C TYR A 83 -11.57 14.96 10.09
N GLU A 84 -11.77 14.73 11.38
CA GLU A 84 -11.17 15.54 12.45
C GLU A 84 -9.74 15.15 12.79
N CYS A 85 -9.14 14.19 12.10
CA CYS A 85 -7.78 13.75 12.37
C CYS A 85 -6.77 14.89 12.20
N PRO A 86 -6.01 15.23 13.26
CA PRO A 86 -5.03 16.30 13.20
C PRO A 86 -3.75 15.90 12.44
N MET A 87 -3.57 14.63 12.08
CA MET A 87 -2.32 14.10 11.53
C MET A 87 -2.46 13.33 10.21
N LEU A 88 -2.61 11.99 10.25
CA LEU A 88 -2.40 11.11 9.10
C LEU A 88 -3.52 11.18 8.04
N CYS A 89 -4.79 11.27 8.42
CA CYS A 89 -5.89 11.25 7.45
C CYS A 89 -5.87 12.50 6.55
N THR A 90 -5.52 13.65 7.12
CA THR A 90 -5.28 14.87 6.36
C THR A 90 -4.12 14.66 5.37
N GLN A 91 -3.07 13.92 5.72
CA GLN A 91 -1.93 13.64 4.83
C GLN A 91 -2.33 12.70 3.68
N VAL A 92 -3.12 11.65 3.94
CA VAL A 92 -3.61 10.74 2.88
C VAL A 92 -4.40 11.51 1.81
N LEU A 93 -5.40 12.30 2.22
CA LEU A 93 -6.19 13.08 1.28
C LEU A 93 -5.37 14.20 0.61
N ASN A 94 -4.42 14.82 1.32
CA ASN A 94 -3.49 15.80 0.76
C ASN A 94 -2.61 15.21 -0.33
N GLY A 95 -2.01 14.04 -0.06
CA GLY A 95 -1.20 13.31 -1.04
C GLY A 95 -2.03 12.89 -2.25
N LEU A 96 -3.25 12.39 -2.01
CA LEU A 96 -4.17 12.02 -3.08
C LEU A 96 -4.47 13.22 -3.98
N VAL A 97 -4.92 14.35 -3.43
CA VAL A 97 -5.20 15.56 -4.22
C VAL A 97 -3.97 16.04 -4.98
N SER A 98 -2.79 15.99 -4.36
CA SER A 98 -1.55 16.40 -5.02
C SER A 98 -1.23 15.51 -6.22
N ALA A 99 -1.37 14.19 -6.09
CA ALA A 99 -1.16 13.25 -7.18
C ALA A 99 -2.22 13.41 -8.29
N LEU A 100 -3.49 13.57 -7.93
CA LEU A 100 -4.59 13.81 -8.88
C LEU A 100 -4.46 15.14 -9.62
N GLY A 101 -3.87 16.16 -8.98
CA GLY A 101 -3.69 17.49 -9.57
C GLY A 101 -2.76 17.51 -10.78
N VAL A 102 -1.84 16.54 -10.91
CA VAL A 102 -0.85 16.50 -12.00
C VAL A 102 -1.19 15.52 -13.12
N ILE A 103 -2.21 14.67 -12.96
CA ILE A 103 -2.67 13.78 -14.03
C ILE A 103 -3.67 14.48 -14.95
N ASN A 104 -3.73 14.06 -16.23
CA ASN A 104 -4.66 14.60 -17.23
C ASN A 104 -6.05 13.93 -17.19
N PHE A 105 -6.46 13.44 -15.99
CA PHE A 105 -7.78 12.89 -15.74
C PHE A 105 -8.48 13.73 -14.70
N ASP A 106 -9.79 13.89 -14.83
CA ASP A 106 -10.61 14.68 -13.93
C ASP A 106 -11.50 13.81 -13.06
N VAL A 107 -11.52 14.12 -11.78
CA VAL A 107 -12.53 13.57 -10.87
C VAL A 107 -13.93 13.98 -11.36
N GLY A 108 -14.84 13.04 -11.40
CA GLY A 108 -16.19 13.25 -11.94
C GLY A 108 -16.31 12.96 -13.43
N ARG A 109 -15.21 12.74 -14.15
CA ARG A 109 -15.20 12.44 -15.58
C ARG A 109 -14.60 11.06 -15.87
N GLU A 110 -13.36 10.80 -15.49
CA GLU A 110 -12.70 9.50 -15.67
C GLU A 110 -12.85 8.58 -14.47
N PHE A 111 -12.96 9.12 -13.26
CA PHE A 111 -13.14 8.38 -12.02
C PHE A 111 -13.83 9.26 -10.96
N ASP A 112 -14.31 8.66 -9.89
CA ASP A 112 -14.84 9.37 -8.72
C ASP A 112 -13.95 9.11 -7.50
N VAL A 113 -14.04 10.00 -6.50
CA VAL A 113 -13.41 9.85 -5.21
C VAL A 113 -14.47 9.77 -4.13
N VAL A 114 -14.45 8.70 -3.35
CA VAL A 114 -15.35 8.47 -2.22
C VAL A 114 -14.51 8.39 -0.96
N ALA A 115 -14.60 9.39 -0.11
CA ALA A 115 -14.00 9.41 1.23
C ALA A 115 -15.07 9.00 2.26
N VAL A 116 -14.79 7.99 3.07
CA VAL A 116 -15.72 7.50 4.10
C VAL A 116 -15.08 7.70 5.47
N SER A 117 -15.80 8.41 6.35
CA SER A 117 -15.36 8.57 7.74
C SER A 117 -15.41 7.24 8.49
N ILE A 118 -14.31 6.89 9.17
CA ILE A 118 -14.27 5.75 10.10
C ILE A 118 -14.80 6.10 11.50
N ASN A 119 -15.06 7.38 11.77
CA ASN A 119 -15.59 7.84 13.05
C ASN A 119 -17.13 8.01 12.96
N PRO A 120 -17.92 7.15 13.60
CA PRO A 120 -19.38 7.22 13.54
C PRO A 120 -19.98 8.47 14.21
N LYS A 121 -19.15 9.27 14.89
CA LYS A 121 -19.58 10.53 15.53
C LYS A 121 -19.47 11.74 14.61
N GLU A 122 -18.77 11.60 13.46
CA GLU A 122 -18.65 12.68 12.49
C GLU A 122 -19.96 12.93 11.74
N THR A 123 -20.19 14.18 11.39
CA THR A 123 -21.46 14.64 10.84
C THR A 123 -21.38 14.96 9.36
N PRO A 124 -22.50 14.93 8.64
CA PRO A 124 -22.57 15.40 7.23
C PRO A 124 -22.09 16.84 7.06
N ALA A 125 -22.35 17.72 8.03
CA ALA A 125 -21.87 19.10 7.99
C ALA A 125 -20.34 19.19 7.98
N LEU A 126 -19.66 18.35 8.76
CA LEU A 126 -18.19 18.24 8.73
C LEU A 126 -17.71 17.65 7.40
N ALA A 127 -18.39 16.64 6.88
CA ALA A 127 -18.10 16.05 5.57
C ALA A 127 -18.20 17.11 4.45
N ALA A 128 -19.24 17.96 4.48
CA ALA A 128 -19.40 19.07 3.54
C ALA A 128 -18.23 20.07 3.59
N GLN A 129 -17.80 20.44 4.81
CA GLN A 129 -16.66 21.32 4.98
C GLN A 129 -15.36 20.69 4.41
N LYS A 130 -15.14 19.41 4.67
CA LYS A 130 -13.98 18.70 4.12
C LYS A 130 -14.04 18.59 2.60
N LYS A 131 -15.20 18.25 2.04
CA LYS A 131 -15.40 18.26 0.58
C LYS A 131 -14.99 19.59 -0.02
N GLN A 132 -15.47 20.70 0.52
CA GLN A 132 -15.14 22.04 0.01
C GLN A 132 -13.62 22.27 0.01
N VAL A 133 -12.93 21.96 1.13
CA VAL A 133 -11.49 22.14 1.25
C VAL A 133 -10.73 21.35 0.15
N TYR A 134 -11.12 20.10 -0.12
CA TYR A 134 -10.42 19.27 -1.10
C TYR A 134 -10.76 19.59 -2.54
N VAL A 135 -12.00 19.99 -2.84
CA VAL A 135 -12.39 20.51 -4.15
C VAL A 135 -11.64 21.80 -4.48
N ASP A 136 -11.55 22.73 -3.53
CA ASP A 136 -10.80 23.98 -3.70
C ASP A 136 -9.29 23.72 -3.91
N ARG A 137 -8.74 22.76 -3.16
CA ARG A 137 -7.34 22.38 -3.28
C ARG A 137 -7.02 21.67 -4.60
N TYR A 138 -7.96 20.91 -5.14
CA TYR A 138 -7.83 20.25 -6.44
C TYR A 138 -7.79 21.24 -7.61
N LYS A 139 -8.31 22.45 -7.42
CA LYS A 139 -8.30 23.56 -8.40
C LYS A 139 -8.99 23.25 -9.74
N ARG A 140 -9.94 22.32 -9.74
CA ARG A 140 -10.78 21.97 -10.89
C ARG A 140 -12.24 21.97 -10.44
N PRO A 141 -12.91 23.16 -10.37
CA PRO A 141 -14.23 23.30 -9.76
C PRO A 141 -15.31 22.44 -10.43
N GLN A 142 -15.17 22.17 -11.73
CA GLN A 142 -16.08 21.28 -12.48
C GLN A 142 -16.06 19.83 -11.97
N SER A 143 -15.07 19.44 -11.18
CA SER A 143 -14.93 18.11 -10.62
C SER A 143 -15.70 17.87 -9.33
N ALA A 144 -16.31 18.90 -8.75
CA ALA A 144 -16.95 18.84 -7.43
C ALA A 144 -18.01 17.73 -7.31
N ALA A 145 -18.70 17.43 -8.42
CA ALA A 145 -19.72 16.37 -8.48
C ALA A 145 -19.14 14.94 -8.38
N GLY A 146 -17.83 14.75 -8.59
CA GLY A 146 -17.17 13.45 -8.48
C GLY A 146 -16.46 13.24 -7.13
N TRP A 147 -16.53 14.23 -6.23
CA TRP A 147 -16.01 14.11 -4.86
C TRP A 147 -17.17 13.84 -3.90
N HIS A 148 -17.10 12.75 -3.17
CA HIS A 148 -18.14 12.32 -2.24
C HIS A 148 -17.50 12.10 -0.86
N PHE A 149 -18.09 12.72 0.16
CA PHE A 149 -17.60 12.62 1.55
C PHE A 149 -18.73 12.07 2.40
N LEU A 150 -18.55 10.82 2.84
CA LEU A 150 -19.59 10.05 3.50
C LEU A 150 -19.35 9.93 5.00
N THR A 151 -20.45 9.95 5.75
CA THR A 151 -20.49 9.59 7.16
C THR A 151 -21.49 8.44 7.34
N GLY A 152 -21.38 7.67 8.42
CA GLY A 152 -22.28 6.53 8.56
C GLY A 152 -22.32 5.96 9.97
N LYS A 153 -23.21 4.97 10.13
CA LYS A 153 -23.32 4.20 11.37
C LYS A 153 -22.11 3.27 11.50
N GLU A 154 -21.70 3.04 12.73
CA GLU A 154 -20.53 2.21 13.06
C GLU A 154 -20.56 0.82 12.39
N GLU A 155 -21.75 0.21 12.33
CA GLU A 155 -21.94 -1.10 11.70
C GLU A 155 -21.57 -1.10 10.23
N ASN A 156 -22.07 -0.11 9.45
CA ASN A 156 -21.79 0.00 8.03
C ASN A 156 -20.33 0.38 7.76
N ILE A 157 -19.75 1.25 8.59
CA ILE A 157 -18.32 1.60 8.55
C ILE A 157 -17.46 0.34 8.75
N LYS A 158 -17.75 -0.46 9.78
CA LYS A 158 -17.03 -1.71 10.06
C LYS A 158 -17.15 -2.73 8.94
N GLN A 159 -18.35 -2.88 8.37
CA GLN A 159 -18.55 -3.81 7.24
C GLN A 159 -17.76 -3.37 6.00
N LEU A 160 -17.76 -2.08 5.66
CA LEU A 160 -16.98 -1.58 4.55
C LEU A 160 -15.48 -1.73 4.82
N ALA A 161 -15.00 -1.34 6.00
CA ALA A 161 -13.61 -1.48 6.39
C ALA A 161 -13.12 -2.94 6.31
N ALA A 162 -13.93 -3.88 6.83
CA ALA A 162 -13.64 -5.31 6.73
C ALA A 162 -13.59 -5.79 5.27
N ALA A 163 -14.51 -5.33 4.41
CA ALA A 163 -14.55 -5.71 3.01
C ALA A 163 -13.32 -5.25 2.24
N VAL A 164 -12.79 -4.05 2.54
CA VAL A 164 -11.56 -3.53 1.91
C VAL A 164 -10.28 -3.88 2.68
N GLY A 165 -10.38 -4.71 3.73
CA GLY A 165 -9.24 -5.11 4.55
C GLY A 165 -8.62 -3.98 5.38
N PHE A 166 -9.34 -2.88 5.59
CA PHE A 166 -8.87 -1.73 6.35
C PHE A 166 -9.09 -1.93 7.85
N ARG A 167 -8.00 -2.17 8.58
CA ARG A 167 -8.02 -2.36 10.03
C ARG A 167 -7.66 -1.08 10.76
N TYR A 168 -8.53 -0.67 11.65
CA TYR A 168 -8.36 0.52 12.50
C TYR A 168 -8.80 0.22 13.94
N ALA A 169 -8.30 0.99 14.88
CA ALA A 169 -8.63 0.85 16.29
C ALA A 169 -8.74 2.21 16.98
N PHE A 170 -9.70 2.35 17.88
CA PHE A 170 -9.80 3.54 18.72
C PHE A 170 -8.81 3.46 19.87
N ASP A 171 -7.99 4.49 20.03
CA ASP A 171 -7.08 4.63 21.17
C ASP A 171 -7.72 5.51 22.26
N PRO A 172 -8.15 4.92 23.37
CA PRO A 172 -8.80 5.67 24.43
C PRO A 172 -7.85 6.60 25.19
N ALA A 173 -6.54 6.39 25.12
CA ALA A 173 -5.56 7.22 25.82
C ALA A 173 -5.43 8.62 25.17
N ILE A 174 -5.54 8.69 23.84
CA ILE A 174 -5.46 9.93 23.08
C ILE A 174 -6.79 10.33 22.43
N GLN A 175 -7.86 9.54 22.65
CA GLN A 175 -9.21 9.77 22.10
C GLN A 175 -9.22 9.89 20.56
N GLN A 176 -8.40 9.10 19.87
CA GLN A 176 -8.25 9.13 18.40
C GLN A 176 -8.29 7.72 17.82
N TYR A 177 -8.57 7.64 16.52
CA TYR A 177 -8.46 6.40 15.78
C TYR A 177 -7.04 6.23 15.21
N ALA A 178 -6.42 5.09 15.51
CA ALA A 178 -5.22 4.62 14.83
C ALA A 178 -5.64 3.83 13.58
N HIS A 179 -5.08 4.12 12.43
CA HIS A 179 -5.39 3.44 11.17
C HIS A 179 -4.20 3.41 10.22
N GLY A 180 -4.26 2.53 9.21
CA GLY A 180 -3.30 2.50 8.12
C GLY A 180 -3.45 3.73 7.19
N ALA A 181 -2.40 4.02 6.42
CA ALA A 181 -2.43 5.05 5.39
C ALA A 181 -2.48 4.40 4.01
N GLY A 182 -3.49 4.75 3.23
CA GLY A 182 -3.67 4.23 1.88
C GLY A 182 -5.04 4.57 1.32
N VAL A 183 -5.22 4.23 0.03
CA VAL A 183 -6.50 4.31 -0.68
C VAL A 183 -6.68 3.08 -1.55
N GLU A 184 -7.91 2.70 -1.79
CA GLU A 184 -8.31 1.57 -2.61
C GLU A 184 -8.87 2.07 -3.94
N LEU A 185 -8.47 1.44 -5.04
CA LEU A 185 -9.05 1.66 -6.35
C LEU A 185 -10.00 0.52 -6.69
N LEU A 186 -11.25 0.87 -6.97
CA LEU A 186 -12.31 -0.06 -7.29
C LEU A 186 -12.77 0.12 -8.75
N THR A 187 -13.13 -0.98 -9.37
CA THR A 187 -13.75 -0.97 -10.70
C THR A 187 -15.14 -0.35 -10.66
N PRO A 188 -15.76 -0.02 -11.82
CA PRO A 188 -17.15 0.43 -11.88
C PRO A 188 -18.15 -0.55 -11.21
N LYS A 189 -17.81 -1.82 -11.09
CA LYS A 189 -18.62 -2.84 -10.39
C LYS A 189 -18.36 -2.92 -8.89
N GLY A 190 -17.49 -2.06 -8.35
CA GLY A 190 -17.13 -2.09 -6.94
C GLY A 190 -16.20 -3.25 -6.56
N VAL A 191 -15.46 -3.81 -7.52
CA VAL A 191 -14.44 -4.83 -7.27
C VAL A 191 -13.12 -4.15 -6.98
N ILE A 192 -12.43 -4.56 -5.93
CA ILE A 192 -11.14 -4.00 -5.52
C ILE A 192 -10.08 -4.38 -6.55
N ALA A 193 -9.57 -3.40 -7.28
CA ALA A 193 -8.61 -3.57 -8.34
C ALA A 193 -7.17 -3.35 -7.88
N LYS A 194 -6.93 -2.37 -7.00
CA LYS A 194 -5.58 -2.01 -6.56
C LYS A 194 -5.58 -1.28 -5.22
N TYR A 195 -4.48 -1.39 -4.51
CA TYR A 195 -4.20 -0.61 -3.29
C TYR A 195 -3.03 0.34 -3.53
N PHE A 196 -3.15 1.55 -3.02
CA PHE A 196 -2.05 2.52 -2.97
C PHE A 196 -1.75 2.84 -1.51
N TYR A 197 -0.56 2.51 -1.05
CA TYR A 197 -0.15 2.64 0.34
C TYR A 197 0.59 3.94 0.60
N GLY A 198 0.49 4.42 1.84
CA GLY A 198 1.20 5.58 2.34
C GLY A 198 0.41 6.88 2.19
N ILE A 199 1.13 7.99 2.27
CA ILE A 199 0.59 9.35 2.22
C ILE A 199 1.05 10.13 0.98
N GLU A 200 1.98 9.56 0.22
CA GLU A 200 2.45 10.09 -1.06
C GLU A 200 2.13 9.07 -2.15
N PHE A 201 1.45 9.52 -3.17
CA PHE A 201 1.00 8.65 -4.25
C PHE A 201 1.67 9.01 -5.57
N SER A 202 2.13 7.99 -6.28
CA SER A 202 2.64 8.16 -7.64
C SER A 202 1.48 8.50 -8.58
N ALA A 203 1.50 9.69 -9.15
CA ALA A 203 0.51 10.14 -10.14
C ALA A 203 0.45 9.20 -11.34
N ARG A 204 1.60 8.65 -11.76
CA ARG A 204 1.70 7.67 -12.83
C ARG A 204 0.95 6.39 -12.49
N ASP A 205 1.14 5.87 -11.28
CA ASP A 205 0.55 4.60 -10.86
C ASP A 205 -0.96 4.72 -10.66
N ILE A 206 -1.43 5.85 -10.11
CA ILE A 206 -2.87 6.17 -10.05
C ILE A 206 -3.46 6.23 -11.46
N ARG A 207 -2.81 6.95 -12.39
CA ARG A 207 -3.31 7.08 -13.75
C ARG A 207 -3.43 5.71 -14.44
N PHE A 208 -2.41 4.88 -14.36
CA PHE A 208 -2.45 3.53 -14.94
C PHE A 208 -3.49 2.65 -14.25
N GLY A 209 -3.55 2.68 -12.91
CA GLY A 209 -4.57 1.94 -12.18
C GLY A 209 -5.99 2.32 -12.60
N VAL A 210 -6.30 3.62 -12.75
CA VAL A 210 -7.61 4.08 -13.22
C VAL A 210 -7.93 3.54 -14.62
N ILE A 211 -6.97 3.51 -15.54
CA ILE A 211 -7.16 2.93 -16.88
C ILE A 211 -7.47 1.44 -16.77
N GLU A 212 -6.68 0.70 -16.01
CA GLU A 212 -6.86 -0.75 -15.81
C GLU A 212 -8.21 -1.06 -15.16
N ALA A 213 -8.59 -0.32 -14.12
CA ALA A 213 -9.86 -0.50 -13.42
C ALA A 213 -11.07 -0.12 -14.30
N SER A 214 -10.91 0.84 -15.24
CA SER A 214 -11.96 1.20 -16.20
C SER A 214 -12.28 0.06 -17.16
N ASP A 215 -11.27 -0.72 -17.54
CA ASP A 215 -11.39 -1.91 -18.40
C ASP A 215 -11.74 -3.17 -17.58
N GLU A 216 -12.07 -3.02 -16.30
CA GLU A 216 -12.30 -4.12 -15.35
C GLU A 216 -11.10 -5.09 -15.21
N ARG A 217 -9.91 -4.64 -15.56
CA ARG A 217 -8.67 -5.39 -15.35
C ARG A 217 -8.23 -5.21 -13.89
N ILE A 218 -7.98 -6.31 -13.26
CA ILE A 218 -7.57 -6.37 -11.86
C ILE A 218 -6.12 -6.83 -11.85
N GLY A 219 -5.25 -6.07 -11.20
CA GLY A 219 -3.81 -6.27 -11.03
C GLY A 219 -3.16 -7.28 -12.00
N THR A 220 -2.06 -6.93 -12.62
CA THR A 220 -1.39 -7.89 -13.52
C THR A 220 -0.60 -8.91 -12.69
N PRO A 221 -0.35 -10.15 -13.22
CA PRO A 221 0.59 -11.10 -12.60
C PRO A 221 1.98 -10.51 -12.35
N ILE A 222 2.32 -9.43 -13.05
CA ILE A 222 3.56 -8.66 -12.83
C ILE A 222 3.46 -7.85 -11.53
N ASP A 223 2.28 -7.34 -11.18
CA ASP A 223 2.07 -6.66 -9.89
C ASP A 223 2.24 -7.65 -8.74
N ASP A 224 1.78 -8.90 -8.88
CA ASP A 224 1.99 -9.96 -7.89
C ASP A 224 3.48 -10.31 -7.73
N VAL A 225 4.24 -10.36 -8.81
CA VAL A 225 5.69 -10.57 -8.77
C VAL A 225 6.41 -9.36 -8.19
N LEU A 226 6.01 -8.14 -8.54
CA LEU A 226 6.56 -6.92 -7.96
C LEU A 226 6.20 -6.79 -6.48
N LEU A 227 4.98 -7.15 -6.08
CA LEU A 227 4.58 -7.20 -4.68
C LEU A 227 5.34 -8.26 -3.90
N LEU A 228 5.66 -9.42 -4.52
CA LEU A 228 6.53 -10.43 -3.92
C LEU A 228 7.96 -9.90 -3.71
N CYS A 229 8.48 -9.11 -4.65
CA CYS A 229 9.80 -8.49 -4.57
C CYS A 229 9.81 -7.23 -3.67
N TYR A 230 8.70 -6.47 -3.63
CA TYR A 230 8.52 -5.24 -2.85
C TYR A 230 7.65 -5.44 -1.62
N HIS A 231 7.57 -6.65 -1.09
CA HIS A 231 6.91 -6.88 0.20
C HIS A 231 7.70 -6.16 1.29
N TYR A 232 7.62 -4.82 1.23
CA TYR A 232 7.98 -3.98 2.34
C TYR A 232 6.91 -4.21 3.40
N ASP A 233 7.25 -4.95 4.43
CA ASP A 233 6.40 -5.04 5.62
C ASP A 233 6.56 -3.73 6.41
N PRO A 234 5.57 -2.82 6.33
CA PRO A 234 5.65 -1.56 7.07
C PRO A 234 5.66 -1.79 8.58
N SER A 235 5.34 -3.02 9.02
CA SER A 235 5.33 -3.39 10.43
C SER A 235 6.71 -3.68 10.98
N THR A 236 7.61 -4.15 10.15
CA THR A 236 8.98 -4.52 10.54
C THR A 236 10.04 -3.59 9.94
N GLY A 237 9.68 -2.70 9.00
CA GLY A 237 10.62 -1.83 8.30
C GLY A 237 11.63 -2.59 7.43
N LYS A 238 11.38 -3.87 7.15
CA LYS A 238 12.29 -4.76 6.41
C LYS A 238 11.68 -5.18 5.07
N TYR A 239 12.54 -5.31 4.07
CA TYR A 239 12.21 -6.05 2.85
C TYR A 239 11.98 -7.52 3.21
N GLY A 240 10.92 -8.12 2.69
CA GLY A 240 10.55 -9.48 3.03
C GLY A 240 11.68 -10.48 2.87
N ALA A 241 11.67 -11.54 3.66
CA ALA A 241 12.71 -12.59 3.66
C ALA A 241 13.00 -13.13 2.25
N ILE A 242 12.00 -13.18 1.38
CA ILE A 242 12.10 -13.64 0.00
C ILE A 242 13.02 -12.74 -0.86
N ALA A 243 12.96 -11.40 -0.69
CA ALA A 243 13.85 -10.48 -1.42
C ALA A 243 15.30 -10.64 -0.97
N LEU A 244 15.53 -10.83 0.33
CA LEU A 244 16.85 -11.10 0.87
C LEU A 244 17.41 -12.45 0.39
N ASP A 245 16.58 -13.47 0.31
CA ASP A 245 16.99 -14.78 -0.18
C ASP A 245 17.27 -14.77 -1.69
N ALA A 246 16.50 -14.04 -2.49
CA ALA A 246 16.78 -13.83 -3.91
C ALA A 246 18.12 -13.13 -4.14
N VAL A 247 18.45 -12.10 -3.34
CA VAL A 247 19.76 -11.42 -3.37
C VAL A 247 20.88 -12.38 -2.96
N ARG A 248 20.68 -13.19 -1.94
CA ARG A 248 21.66 -14.20 -1.50
C ARG A 248 21.94 -15.24 -2.57
N ILE A 249 20.89 -15.78 -3.19
CA ILE A 249 21.00 -16.77 -4.28
C ILE A 249 21.73 -16.15 -5.48
N GLY A 250 21.38 -14.91 -5.85
CA GLY A 250 22.07 -14.18 -6.92
C GLY A 250 23.55 -13.95 -6.63
N ALA A 251 23.89 -13.56 -5.40
CA ALA A 251 25.27 -13.36 -4.98
C ALA A 251 26.09 -14.67 -5.02
N VAL A 252 25.53 -15.78 -4.53
CA VAL A 252 26.17 -17.10 -4.58
C VAL A 252 26.37 -17.55 -6.04
N ALA A 253 25.36 -17.41 -6.90
CA ALA A 253 25.48 -17.77 -8.32
C ALA A 253 26.55 -16.94 -9.03
N THR A 254 26.64 -15.64 -8.74
CA THR A 254 27.67 -14.76 -9.30
C THR A 254 29.07 -15.15 -8.82
N MET A 255 29.24 -15.47 -7.53
CA MET A 255 30.52 -15.94 -6.99
C MET A 255 30.97 -17.27 -7.63
N LEU A 256 30.04 -18.20 -7.82
CA LEU A 256 30.34 -19.48 -8.47
C LEU A 256 30.71 -19.29 -9.95
N ALA A 257 29.98 -18.44 -10.68
CA ALA A 257 30.27 -18.15 -12.10
C ALA A 257 31.65 -17.49 -12.26
N LEU A 258 31.95 -16.45 -11.46
CA LEU A 258 33.25 -15.78 -11.48
C LEU A 258 34.37 -16.71 -11.03
N GLY A 259 34.17 -17.50 -9.98
CA GLY A 259 35.16 -18.48 -9.50
C GLY A 259 35.45 -19.53 -10.56
N THR A 260 34.43 -20.05 -11.22
CA THR A 260 34.59 -21.02 -12.32
C THR A 260 35.32 -20.40 -13.51
N PHE A 261 34.93 -19.19 -13.90
CA PHE A 261 35.59 -18.46 -14.99
C PHE A 261 37.07 -18.23 -14.71
N LEU A 262 37.44 -17.75 -13.53
CA LEU A 262 38.80 -17.51 -13.13
C LEU A 262 39.60 -18.83 -13.05
N PHE A 263 38.99 -19.88 -12.55
CA PHE A 263 39.64 -21.19 -12.47
C PHE A 263 39.95 -21.77 -13.84
N VAL A 264 39.00 -21.69 -14.78
CA VAL A 264 39.19 -22.17 -16.17
C VAL A 264 40.21 -21.29 -16.88
N SER A 265 40.19 -19.97 -16.73
CA SER A 265 41.18 -19.07 -17.33
C SER A 265 42.58 -19.33 -16.85
N LEU A 266 42.78 -19.48 -15.54
CA LEU A 266 44.08 -19.81 -14.94
C LEU A 266 44.59 -21.20 -15.35
N ARG A 267 43.69 -22.17 -15.55
CA ARG A 267 44.08 -23.49 -16.07
C ARG A 267 44.52 -23.42 -17.53
N LYS A 268 43.84 -22.65 -18.38
CA LYS A 268 44.23 -22.47 -19.78
C LYS A 268 45.58 -21.79 -19.91
N GLU A 269 45.87 -20.75 -19.14
CA GLU A 269 47.15 -20.08 -19.13
C GLU A 269 48.31 -21.03 -18.70
N ARG A 270 48.04 -21.95 -17.75
CA ARG A 270 49.04 -22.93 -17.31
C ARG A 270 49.28 -24.10 -18.25
N ALA A 271 48.33 -24.38 -19.15
CA ALA A 271 48.42 -25.44 -20.16
C ALA A 271 49.03 -24.96 -21.48
N GLY A 272 49.16 -23.62 -21.64
CA GLY A 272 49.78 -23.01 -22.84
C GLY A 272 51.24 -22.61 -22.67
N HIS A 273 51.85 -22.92 -21.52
CA HIS A 273 53.27 -22.85 -21.24
C HIS A 273 53.79 -24.26 -20.92
#